data_5af1c5dfe2c5fc5975c18588c4e26a35
#
_entry.id   5af1c5dfe2c5fc5975c18588c4e26a35
#
_cell.length_a   1.000
_cell.length_b   1.000
_cell.length_c   1.000
_cell.angle_alpha   90.00
_cell.angle_beta   90.00
_cell.angle_gamma   90.00
#
_symmetry.space_group_name_H-M   'P 1'
#
loop_
_entity.id
_entity.type
_entity.pdbx_description
1 polymer ?
#
loop_
_entity_poly.entity_id
_entity_poly.type
_entity_poly.pdbx_seq_one_letter_code
_entity_poly.pdbx_strand_id
1 'polypeptide(L)'
;MTNPDHPDAVRKARELLRQAHAVIFDFDGLLVDTEYAIYSSWERVFSSCGHPLPLDLFNQCLGSGYTHWNPGDHLEQLTGRTYDWDNINARRQEEIVRDLEHAGLLPGACELIRRLASAGTPMGVASSSSHRWVDGWLNKLGIMSCFQTVVCRDDGLPVKPDPALFLKAAENLGISPAQCLVLEDSQNGTTAAFRAGIPVISIPNRVTEQADFSLATSKIRSLTELL
;
A
#
# COMPACT_ATOMS: atom_id res chain seq x y z
N MET A 1 18.95 -17.27 0.74
CA MET A 1 20.11 -16.81 -0.08
C MET A 1 20.05 -15.29 -0.10
N THR A 2 21.13 -14.60 0.29
CA THR A 2 21.20 -13.12 0.23
C THR A 2 21.37 -12.72 -1.24
N ASN A 3 20.43 -11.92 -1.75
CA ASN A 3 20.54 -11.33 -3.09
C ASN A 3 21.80 -10.43 -3.12
N PRO A 4 22.81 -10.69 -3.98
CA PRO A 4 24.05 -9.90 -4.02
C PRO A 4 23.83 -8.43 -4.37
N ASP A 5 22.73 -8.10 -5.07
CA ASP A 5 22.39 -6.73 -5.48
C ASP A 5 21.68 -5.92 -4.37
N HIS A 6 21.34 -6.54 -3.26
CA HIS A 6 20.57 -5.89 -2.20
C HIS A 6 21.27 -4.70 -1.53
N PRO A 7 22.59 -4.74 -1.20
CA PRO A 7 23.28 -3.58 -0.63
C PRO A 7 23.27 -2.36 -1.58
N ASP A 8 23.39 -2.58 -2.88
CA ASP A 8 23.35 -1.50 -3.87
C ASP A 8 21.93 -0.91 -4.01
N ALA A 9 20.90 -1.75 -3.91
CA ALA A 9 19.51 -1.29 -3.88
C ALA A 9 19.23 -0.41 -2.65
N VAL A 10 19.71 -0.80 -1.46
CA VAL A 10 19.57 -0.01 -0.24
C VAL A 10 20.32 1.32 -0.35
N ARG A 11 21.56 1.31 -0.86
CA ARG A 11 22.33 2.54 -1.10
C ARG A 11 21.59 3.48 -2.05
N LYS A 12 21.06 2.97 -3.14
CA LYS A 12 20.25 3.73 -4.11
C LYS A 12 18.98 4.29 -3.46
N ALA A 13 18.27 3.49 -2.67
CA ALA A 13 17.06 3.91 -1.96
C ALA A 13 17.35 5.06 -0.98
N ARG A 14 18.44 4.96 -0.20
CA ARG A 14 18.86 6.04 0.69
C ARG A 14 19.25 7.32 -0.06
N GLU A 15 19.87 7.19 -1.23
CA GLU A 15 20.18 8.35 -2.08
C GLU A 15 18.91 9.03 -2.59
N LEU A 16 17.95 8.27 -3.13
CA LEU A 16 16.66 8.79 -3.56
C LEU A 16 15.94 9.54 -2.42
N LEU A 17 15.94 8.96 -1.21
CA LEU A 17 15.33 9.60 -0.05
C LEU A 17 16.01 10.93 0.32
N ARG A 18 17.34 11.03 0.23
CA ARG A 18 18.09 12.26 0.52
C ARG A 18 17.85 13.36 -0.53
N GLN A 19 17.58 12.98 -1.78
CA GLN A 19 17.34 13.91 -2.88
C GLN A 19 15.88 14.35 -3.00
N ALA A 20 14.96 13.63 -2.35
CA ALA A 20 13.54 13.92 -2.42
C ALA A 20 13.19 15.24 -1.71
N HIS A 21 12.41 16.10 -2.39
CA HIS A 21 11.86 17.32 -1.81
C HIS A 21 10.54 17.06 -1.06
N ALA A 22 9.87 15.96 -1.34
CA ALA A 22 8.70 15.47 -0.61
C ALA A 22 8.62 13.94 -0.68
N VAL A 23 7.99 13.31 0.32
CA VAL A 23 7.77 11.86 0.36
C VAL A 23 6.28 11.56 0.41
N ILE A 24 5.80 10.72 -0.50
CA ILE A 24 4.42 10.27 -0.56
C ILE A 24 4.40 8.79 -0.19
N PHE A 25 3.67 8.47 0.86
CA PHE A 25 3.53 7.12 1.36
C PHE A 25 2.25 6.48 0.81
N ASP A 26 2.32 5.23 0.39
CA ASP A 26 1.15 4.38 0.45
C ASP A 26 0.77 4.11 1.91
N PHE A 27 -0.41 3.54 2.14
CA PHE A 27 -0.88 3.26 3.50
C PHE A 27 -0.95 1.76 3.79
N ASP A 28 -1.76 1.01 3.02
CA ASP A 28 -2.09 -0.38 3.28
C ASP A 28 -0.91 -1.31 2.92
N GLY A 29 -0.42 -2.10 3.89
CA GLY A 29 0.73 -2.97 3.66
C GLY A 29 2.10 -2.28 3.73
N LEU A 30 2.13 -0.93 3.77
CA LEU A 30 3.36 -0.15 3.91
C LEU A 30 3.52 0.47 5.31
N LEU A 31 2.52 1.23 5.76
CA LEU A 31 2.52 1.84 7.09
C LEU A 31 1.94 0.89 8.14
N VAL A 32 0.90 0.14 7.79
CA VAL A 32 0.25 -0.87 8.64
C VAL A 32 0.07 -2.15 7.83
N ASP A 33 0.28 -3.33 8.44
CA ASP A 33 0.10 -4.64 7.80
C ASP A 33 -1.38 -5.01 7.67
N THR A 34 -2.12 -4.21 6.90
CA THR A 34 -3.55 -4.39 6.67
C THR A 34 -3.84 -5.43 5.59
N GLU A 35 -2.95 -5.57 4.61
CA GLU A 35 -3.15 -6.43 3.45
C GLU A 35 -3.24 -7.92 3.83
N TYR A 36 -2.46 -8.36 4.82
CA TYR A 36 -2.55 -9.73 5.28
C TYR A 36 -3.88 -10.06 5.99
N ALA A 37 -4.42 -9.12 6.77
CA ALA A 37 -5.71 -9.29 7.41
C ALA A 37 -6.84 -9.38 6.35
N ILE A 38 -6.74 -8.55 5.31
CA ILE A 38 -7.68 -8.56 4.16
C ILE A 38 -7.57 -9.88 3.41
N TYR A 39 -6.35 -10.31 3.05
CA TYR A 39 -6.10 -11.59 2.40
C TYR A 39 -6.65 -12.77 3.22
N SER A 40 -6.29 -12.85 4.50
CA SER A 40 -6.73 -13.93 5.39
C SER A 40 -8.25 -14.00 5.54
N SER A 41 -8.93 -12.84 5.51
CA SER A 41 -10.39 -12.82 5.53
C SER A 41 -11.01 -13.46 4.28
N TRP A 42 -10.40 -13.22 3.11
CA TRP A 42 -10.80 -13.86 1.85
C TRP A 42 -10.43 -15.35 1.82
N GLU A 43 -9.23 -15.70 2.28
CA GLU A 43 -8.78 -17.09 2.36
C GLU A 43 -9.76 -17.94 3.20
N ARG A 44 -10.26 -17.41 4.31
CA ARG A 44 -11.31 -18.07 5.12
C ARG A 44 -12.60 -18.29 4.32
N VAL A 45 -13.04 -17.31 3.52
CA VAL A 45 -14.22 -17.45 2.66
C VAL A 45 -14.01 -18.56 1.62
N PHE A 46 -12.89 -18.51 0.89
CA PHE A 46 -12.56 -19.53 -0.11
C PHE A 46 -12.45 -20.92 0.50
N SER A 47 -11.75 -21.05 1.62
CA SER A 47 -11.59 -22.33 2.34
C SER A 47 -12.93 -22.90 2.81
N SER A 48 -13.87 -22.05 3.24
CA SER A 48 -15.21 -22.49 3.62
C SER A 48 -16.02 -23.08 2.45
N CYS A 49 -15.64 -22.70 1.23
CA CYS A 49 -16.22 -23.24 0.00
C CYS A 49 -15.41 -24.42 -0.61
N GLY A 50 -14.33 -24.85 0.07
CA GLY A 50 -13.48 -25.96 -0.38
C GLY A 50 -12.46 -25.57 -1.47
N HIS A 51 -12.18 -24.29 -1.65
CA HIS A 51 -11.22 -23.77 -2.63
C HIS A 51 -10.04 -23.07 -1.97
N PRO A 52 -8.81 -23.20 -2.49
CA PRO A 52 -7.70 -22.35 -2.07
C PRO A 52 -7.81 -20.96 -2.71
N LEU A 53 -7.21 -19.95 -2.08
CA LEU A 53 -6.98 -18.63 -2.67
C LEU A 53 -5.46 -18.41 -2.79
N PRO A 54 -4.86 -18.66 -3.98
CA PRO A 54 -3.44 -18.42 -4.19
C PRO A 54 -3.08 -16.93 -4.08
N LEU A 55 -1.93 -16.64 -3.45
CA LEU A 55 -1.44 -15.26 -3.26
C LEU A 55 -1.16 -14.54 -4.58
N ASP A 56 -0.62 -15.23 -5.57
CA ASP A 56 -0.34 -14.68 -6.91
C ASP A 56 -1.61 -14.20 -7.61
N LEU A 57 -2.71 -14.92 -7.42
CA LEU A 57 -4.02 -14.51 -7.91
C LEU A 57 -4.55 -13.29 -7.14
N PHE A 58 -4.44 -13.31 -5.81
CA PHE A 58 -4.89 -12.22 -4.95
C PHE A 58 -4.10 -10.92 -5.17
N ASN A 59 -2.82 -11.01 -5.52
CA ASN A 59 -1.95 -9.87 -5.83
C ASN A 59 -2.50 -8.99 -6.97
N GLN A 60 -3.38 -9.51 -7.83
CA GLN A 60 -3.98 -8.72 -8.91
C GLN A 60 -4.91 -7.60 -8.41
N CYS A 61 -5.49 -7.73 -7.22
CA CYS A 61 -6.36 -6.70 -6.64
C CYS A 61 -5.68 -5.82 -5.59
N LEU A 62 -4.48 -6.17 -5.13
CA LEU A 62 -3.79 -5.36 -4.12
C LEU A 62 -3.45 -3.96 -4.63
N GLY A 63 -3.69 -2.97 -3.79
CA GLY A 63 -3.50 -1.57 -4.14
C GLY A 63 -4.52 -1.00 -5.14
N SER A 64 -5.47 -1.81 -5.68
CA SER A 64 -6.44 -1.37 -6.71
C SER A 64 -7.92 -1.48 -6.31
N GLY A 65 -8.24 -2.01 -5.13
CA GLY A 65 -9.60 -2.05 -4.60
C GLY A 65 -10.60 -2.87 -5.45
N TYR A 66 -10.20 -4.02 -5.98
CA TYR A 66 -11.02 -4.98 -6.75
C TYR A 66 -11.50 -4.49 -8.13
N THR A 67 -10.94 -3.41 -8.67
CA THR A 67 -11.36 -2.88 -9.99
C THR A 67 -10.89 -3.75 -11.15
N HIS A 68 -9.76 -4.45 -11.00
CA HIS A 68 -9.16 -5.29 -12.05
C HIS A 68 -9.46 -6.78 -11.84
N TRP A 69 -9.57 -7.21 -10.61
CA TRP A 69 -9.89 -8.56 -10.22
C TRP A 69 -10.65 -8.55 -8.90
N ASN A 70 -11.76 -9.29 -8.83
CA ASN A 70 -12.62 -9.36 -7.66
C ASN A 70 -12.64 -10.80 -7.12
N PRO A 71 -12.22 -11.04 -5.86
CA PRO A 71 -12.23 -12.37 -5.27
C PRO A 71 -13.64 -12.99 -5.21
N GLY A 72 -14.67 -12.17 -4.98
CA GLY A 72 -16.06 -12.64 -4.94
C GLY A 72 -16.53 -13.18 -6.27
N ASP A 73 -16.33 -12.40 -7.35
CA ASP A 73 -16.69 -12.82 -8.70
C ASP A 73 -15.94 -14.10 -9.11
N HIS A 74 -14.67 -14.19 -8.72
CA HIS A 74 -13.87 -15.39 -8.97
C HIS A 74 -14.39 -16.61 -8.22
N LEU A 75 -14.79 -16.46 -6.96
CA LEU A 75 -15.39 -17.56 -6.20
C LEU A 75 -16.71 -18.04 -6.80
N GLU A 76 -17.55 -17.12 -7.26
CA GLU A 76 -18.80 -17.47 -7.97
C GLU A 76 -18.53 -18.26 -9.25
N GLN A 77 -17.51 -17.86 -10.02
CA GLN A 77 -17.08 -18.59 -11.22
C GLN A 77 -16.58 -20.01 -10.89
N LEU A 78 -15.78 -20.15 -9.82
CA LEU A 78 -15.24 -21.45 -9.39
C LEU A 78 -16.33 -22.41 -8.91
N THR A 79 -17.32 -21.90 -8.19
CA THR A 79 -18.32 -22.74 -7.53
C THR A 79 -19.62 -22.90 -8.34
N GLY A 80 -19.85 -21.99 -9.31
CA GLY A 80 -21.13 -21.91 -10.05
C GLY A 80 -22.31 -21.48 -9.17
N ARG A 81 -22.04 -20.83 -8.02
CA ARG A 81 -23.03 -20.38 -7.02
C ARG A 81 -22.99 -18.86 -6.88
N THR A 82 -24.12 -18.28 -6.50
CA THR A 82 -24.22 -16.90 -6.04
C THR A 82 -24.18 -16.86 -4.51
N TYR A 83 -23.67 -15.76 -3.95
CA TYR A 83 -23.48 -15.57 -2.51
C TYR A 83 -24.15 -14.30 -2.02
N ASP A 84 -24.54 -14.27 -0.75
CA ASP A 84 -24.95 -13.04 -0.04
C ASP A 84 -23.70 -12.23 0.32
N TRP A 85 -23.22 -11.43 -0.65
CA TRP A 85 -22.00 -10.64 -0.49
C TRP A 85 -22.10 -9.57 0.58
N ASP A 86 -23.29 -9.04 0.85
CA ASP A 86 -23.49 -8.05 1.91
C ASP A 86 -23.19 -8.66 3.27
N ASN A 87 -23.73 -9.86 3.54
CA ASN A 87 -23.49 -10.60 4.79
C ASN A 87 -22.02 -11.06 4.89
N ILE A 88 -21.47 -11.63 3.81
CA ILE A 88 -20.07 -12.10 3.79
C ILE A 88 -19.12 -10.93 4.03
N ASN A 89 -19.31 -9.79 3.36
CA ASN A 89 -18.45 -8.63 3.52
C ASN A 89 -18.58 -8.00 4.91
N ALA A 90 -19.78 -7.97 5.49
CA ALA A 90 -19.96 -7.50 6.88
C ALA A 90 -19.15 -8.36 7.85
N ARG A 91 -19.25 -9.69 7.77
CA ARG A 91 -18.47 -10.63 8.60
C ARG A 91 -16.96 -10.48 8.38
N ARG A 92 -16.52 -10.40 7.12
CA ARG A 92 -15.11 -10.17 6.79
C ARG A 92 -14.59 -8.87 7.41
N GLN A 93 -15.39 -7.80 7.35
CA GLN A 93 -15.02 -6.51 7.95
C GLN A 93 -14.85 -6.61 9.46
N GLU A 94 -15.73 -7.32 10.16
CA GLU A 94 -15.60 -7.58 11.60
C GLU A 94 -14.33 -8.39 11.91
N GLU A 95 -14.02 -9.40 11.10
CA GLU A 95 -12.81 -10.21 11.24
C GLU A 95 -11.55 -9.36 11.00
N ILE A 96 -11.51 -8.54 9.96
CA ILE A 96 -10.39 -7.64 9.65
C ILE A 96 -10.16 -6.67 10.81
N VAL A 97 -11.22 -6.04 11.34
CA VAL A 97 -11.12 -5.13 12.49
C VAL A 97 -10.54 -5.84 13.72
N ARG A 98 -11.00 -7.05 14.01
CA ARG A 98 -10.48 -7.88 15.13
C ARG A 98 -9.02 -8.27 14.91
N ASP A 99 -8.67 -8.74 13.71
CA ASP A 99 -7.30 -9.16 13.38
C ASP A 99 -6.31 -7.97 13.46
N LEU A 100 -6.81 -6.75 13.26
CA LEU A 100 -6.04 -5.50 13.32
C LEU A 100 -6.20 -4.73 14.65
N GLU A 101 -6.85 -5.30 15.66
CA GLU A 101 -7.11 -4.60 16.93
C GLU A 101 -5.84 -4.04 17.58
N HIS A 102 -4.76 -4.83 17.54
CA HIS A 102 -3.45 -4.49 18.11
C HIS A 102 -2.41 -4.12 17.05
N ALA A 103 -2.84 -3.92 15.78
CA ALA A 103 -1.91 -3.53 14.74
C ALA A 103 -1.33 -2.14 15.02
N GLY A 104 -0.03 -2.02 14.78
CA GLY A 104 0.72 -0.77 14.86
C GLY A 104 1.41 -0.47 13.54
N LEU A 105 2.27 0.54 13.57
CA LEU A 105 3.12 0.87 12.43
C LEU A 105 4.10 -0.26 12.14
N LEU A 106 4.33 -0.52 10.85
CA LEU A 106 5.35 -1.46 10.41
C LEU A 106 6.77 -0.98 10.82
N PRO A 107 7.71 -1.92 10.96
CA PRO A 107 9.07 -1.60 11.40
C PRO A 107 9.73 -0.50 10.56
N GLY A 108 10.26 0.53 11.23
CA GLY A 108 10.91 1.68 10.61
C GLY A 108 9.98 2.83 10.21
N ALA A 109 8.66 2.61 10.13
CA ALA A 109 7.73 3.65 9.69
C ALA A 109 7.70 4.85 10.66
N CYS A 110 7.58 4.59 11.96
CA CYS A 110 7.55 5.65 12.98
C CYS A 110 8.83 6.49 12.97
N GLU A 111 9.98 5.83 12.96
CA GLU A 111 11.29 6.46 12.96
C GLU A 111 11.51 7.28 11.68
N LEU A 112 11.14 6.74 10.52
CA LEU A 112 11.25 7.42 9.23
C LEU A 112 10.39 8.69 9.20
N ILE A 113 9.10 8.57 9.57
CA ILE A 113 8.17 9.70 9.62
C ILE A 113 8.70 10.79 10.55
N ARG A 114 9.17 10.44 11.75
CA ARG A 114 9.74 11.41 12.70
C ARG A 114 11.02 12.09 12.16
N ARG A 115 11.88 11.34 11.49
CA ARG A 115 13.10 11.88 10.89
C ARG A 115 12.77 12.88 9.78
N LEU A 116 11.83 12.55 8.88
CA LEU A 116 11.39 13.43 7.82
C LEU A 116 10.70 14.68 8.36
N ALA A 117 9.82 14.54 9.36
CA ALA A 117 9.19 15.66 10.03
C ALA A 117 10.22 16.60 10.69
N SER A 118 11.23 16.05 11.39
CA SER A 118 12.30 16.83 12.00
C SER A 118 13.17 17.55 10.98
N ALA A 119 13.32 16.99 9.78
CA ALA A 119 14.03 17.62 8.67
C ALA A 119 13.18 18.66 7.92
N GLY A 120 11.90 18.80 8.26
CA GLY A 120 10.97 19.68 7.56
C GLY A 120 10.60 19.19 6.16
N THR A 121 10.80 17.90 5.86
CA THR A 121 10.44 17.31 4.56
C THR A 121 8.92 17.16 4.47
N PRO A 122 8.25 17.75 3.47
CA PRO A 122 6.82 17.57 3.26
C PRO A 122 6.47 16.10 3.03
N MET A 123 5.38 15.65 3.67
CA MET A 123 4.89 14.28 3.55
C MET A 123 3.42 14.24 3.17
N GLY A 124 3.06 13.28 2.33
CA GLY A 124 1.68 12.97 1.99
C GLY A 124 1.39 11.48 2.05
N VAL A 125 0.11 11.14 2.10
CA VAL A 125 -0.39 9.78 1.92
C VAL A 125 -1.24 9.73 0.66
N ALA A 126 -1.09 8.66 -0.14
CA ALA A 126 -1.94 8.39 -1.30
C ALA A 126 -2.34 6.91 -1.33
N SER A 127 -3.61 6.62 -1.06
CA SER A 127 -4.13 5.25 -0.91
C SER A 127 -5.36 4.98 -1.78
N SER A 128 -5.48 3.76 -2.28
CA SER A 128 -6.69 3.27 -2.94
C SER A 128 -7.81 2.90 -1.96
N SER A 129 -7.59 3.08 -0.67
CA SER A 129 -8.59 2.93 0.39
C SER A 129 -9.40 4.22 0.60
N SER A 130 -10.44 4.18 1.42
CA SER A 130 -11.28 5.34 1.73
C SER A 130 -10.66 6.21 2.83
N HIS A 131 -11.01 7.49 2.87
CA HIS A 131 -10.67 8.40 3.98
C HIS A 131 -11.10 7.85 5.34
N ARG A 132 -12.30 7.26 5.41
CA ARG A 132 -12.77 6.63 6.66
C ARG A 132 -11.78 5.61 7.21
N TRP A 133 -11.12 4.85 6.33
CA TRP A 133 -10.13 3.84 6.70
C TRP A 133 -8.78 4.49 7.02
N VAL A 134 -8.21 5.22 6.09
CA VAL A 134 -6.87 5.81 6.21
C VAL A 134 -6.80 6.82 7.36
N ASP A 135 -7.71 7.80 7.39
CA ASP A 135 -7.73 8.85 8.42
C ASP A 135 -7.99 8.25 9.81
N GLY A 136 -8.87 7.23 9.87
CA GLY A 136 -9.13 6.49 11.11
C GLY A 136 -7.86 5.88 11.69
N TRP A 137 -7.06 5.25 10.85
CA TRP A 137 -5.78 4.65 11.26
C TRP A 137 -4.73 5.69 11.58
N LEU A 138 -4.54 6.72 10.75
CA LEU A 138 -3.56 7.78 11.01
C LEU A 138 -3.82 8.49 12.34
N ASN A 139 -5.10 8.70 12.68
CA ASN A 139 -5.52 9.25 13.97
C ASN A 139 -5.28 8.27 15.12
N LYS A 140 -5.67 6.99 14.98
CA LYS A 140 -5.43 5.94 15.99
C LYS A 140 -3.94 5.81 16.32
N LEU A 141 -3.08 5.94 15.32
CA LEU A 141 -1.62 5.82 15.45
C LEU A 141 -0.95 7.15 15.86
N GLY A 142 -1.70 8.26 15.93
CA GLY A 142 -1.19 9.56 16.35
C GLY A 142 -0.22 10.21 15.37
N ILE A 143 -0.31 9.87 14.08
CA ILE A 143 0.61 10.36 13.03
C ILE A 143 -0.08 11.23 11.96
N MET A 144 -1.39 11.45 12.04
CA MET A 144 -2.14 12.26 11.06
C MET A 144 -1.50 13.65 10.87
N SER A 145 -1.08 14.31 11.94
CA SER A 145 -0.48 15.65 11.89
C SER A 145 0.90 15.71 11.22
N CYS A 146 1.52 14.57 10.93
CA CYS A 146 2.79 14.51 10.19
C CYS A 146 2.61 14.70 8.67
N PHE A 147 1.39 14.51 8.16
CA PHE A 147 1.09 14.56 6.74
C PHE A 147 0.35 15.85 6.37
N GLN A 148 0.86 16.56 5.37
CA GLN A 148 0.26 17.78 4.83
C GLN A 148 -0.92 17.49 3.92
N THR A 149 -0.99 16.28 3.36
CA THR A 149 -2.09 15.83 2.51
C THR A 149 -2.34 14.33 2.69
N VAL A 150 -3.59 13.95 2.62
CA VAL A 150 -4.04 12.56 2.49
C VAL A 150 -4.96 12.52 1.28
N VAL A 151 -4.68 11.65 0.32
CA VAL A 151 -5.47 11.47 -0.91
C VAL A 151 -5.96 10.04 -0.95
N CYS A 152 -7.26 9.87 -1.10
CA CYS A 152 -7.94 8.58 -1.03
C CYS A 152 -8.87 8.37 -2.25
N ARG A 153 -9.38 7.14 -2.43
CA ARG A 153 -10.26 6.81 -3.56
C ARG A 153 -11.55 7.65 -3.59
N ASP A 154 -12.06 8.07 -2.43
CA ASP A 154 -13.29 8.86 -2.29
C ASP A 154 -13.08 10.36 -2.58
N ASP A 155 -11.87 10.77 -2.98
CA ASP A 155 -11.63 12.08 -3.61
C ASP A 155 -12.10 12.14 -5.08
N GLY A 156 -12.73 11.07 -5.58
CA GLY A 156 -13.28 11.01 -6.94
C GLY A 156 -12.23 10.78 -8.04
N LEU A 157 -11.05 10.30 -7.67
CA LEU A 157 -9.94 10.01 -8.58
C LEU A 157 -9.88 8.50 -8.91
N PRO A 158 -9.37 8.14 -10.10
CA PRO A 158 -9.04 6.75 -10.40
C PRO A 158 -8.03 6.19 -9.38
N VAL A 159 -8.25 4.94 -8.96
CA VAL A 159 -7.34 4.24 -8.05
C VAL A 159 -6.13 3.65 -8.79
N LYS A 160 -5.08 3.29 -8.06
CA LYS A 160 -3.91 2.60 -8.59
C LYS A 160 -4.32 1.34 -9.39
N PRO A 161 -3.71 1.04 -10.51
CA PRO A 161 -2.45 1.56 -11.05
C PRO A 161 -2.56 2.85 -11.90
N ASP A 162 -3.66 3.61 -11.79
CA ASP A 162 -3.75 4.94 -12.36
C ASP A 162 -2.86 5.91 -11.52
N PRO A 163 -2.13 6.85 -12.15
CA PRO A 163 -1.24 7.76 -11.44
C PRO A 163 -1.95 8.86 -10.65
N ALA A 164 -3.27 9.02 -10.79
CA ALA A 164 -4.01 10.19 -10.32
C ALA A 164 -3.84 10.49 -8.83
N LEU A 165 -3.88 9.46 -7.96
CA LEU A 165 -3.72 9.66 -6.51
C LEU A 165 -2.35 10.24 -6.15
N PHE A 166 -1.27 9.73 -6.77
CA PHE A 166 0.08 10.25 -6.52
C PHE A 166 0.30 11.64 -7.12
N LEU A 167 -0.24 11.90 -8.32
CA LEU A 167 -0.18 13.22 -8.94
C LEU A 167 -0.93 14.25 -8.10
N LYS A 168 -2.10 13.88 -7.55
CA LYS A 168 -2.87 14.75 -6.67
C LYS A 168 -2.15 15.04 -5.35
N ALA A 169 -1.50 14.04 -4.77
CA ALA A 169 -0.69 14.23 -3.57
C ALA A 169 0.49 15.18 -3.83
N ALA A 170 1.21 15.02 -4.94
CA ALA A 170 2.31 15.92 -5.34
C ALA A 170 1.80 17.35 -5.56
N GLU A 171 0.66 17.52 -6.25
CA GLU A 171 0.00 18.82 -6.45
C GLU A 171 -0.32 19.49 -5.11
N ASN A 172 -0.95 18.77 -4.19
CA ASN A 172 -1.33 19.29 -2.87
C ASN A 172 -0.10 19.70 -2.02
N LEU A 173 1.04 19.00 -2.20
CA LEU A 173 2.31 19.34 -1.56
C LEU A 173 3.02 20.52 -2.25
N GLY A 174 2.59 20.93 -3.45
CA GLY A 174 3.25 21.98 -4.25
C GLY A 174 4.62 21.59 -4.79
N ILE A 175 4.89 20.28 -4.92
CA ILE A 175 6.18 19.73 -5.38
C ILE A 175 5.97 19.01 -6.72
N SER A 176 6.89 19.22 -7.66
CA SER A 176 6.81 18.53 -8.95
C SER A 176 6.98 17.01 -8.78
N PRO A 177 6.27 16.18 -9.59
CA PRO A 177 6.36 14.73 -9.49
C PRO A 177 7.79 14.19 -9.48
N ALA A 178 8.67 14.69 -10.36
CA ALA A 178 10.06 14.24 -10.44
C ALA A 178 10.91 14.57 -9.19
N GLN A 179 10.45 15.46 -8.33
CA GLN A 179 11.11 15.84 -7.06
C GLN A 179 10.47 15.16 -5.84
N CYS A 180 9.35 14.45 -6.04
CA CYS A 180 8.76 13.59 -5.02
C CYS A 180 9.44 12.21 -5.01
N LEU A 181 9.24 11.48 -3.92
CA LEU A 181 9.56 10.07 -3.78
C LEU A 181 8.34 9.33 -3.27
N VAL A 182 7.98 8.23 -3.92
CA VAL A 182 6.92 7.32 -3.44
C VAL A 182 7.56 6.16 -2.68
N LEU A 183 6.96 5.80 -1.55
CA LEU A 183 7.21 4.55 -0.83
C LEU A 183 5.95 3.67 -0.97
N GLU A 184 6.12 2.43 -1.41
CA GLU A 184 5.02 1.56 -1.84
C GLU A 184 5.34 0.07 -1.58
N ASP A 185 4.30 -0.75 -1.36
CA ASP A 185 4.46 -2.19 -1.11
C ASP A 185 3.90 -3.08 -2.24
N SER A 186 3.07 -2.52 -3.14
CA SER A 186 2.31 -3.26 -4.15
C SER A 186 2.80 -3.03 -5.58
N GLN A 187 2.51 -3.98 -6.48
CA GLN A 187 2.77 -3.85 -7.91
C GLN A 187 1.92 -2.73 -8.54
N ASN A 188 0.64 -2.64 -8.16
CA ASN A 188 -0.25 -1.62 -8.72
C ASN A 188 0.18 -0.20 -8.32
N GLY A 189 0.60 -0.01 -7.07
CA GLY A 189 1.09 1.28 -6.62
C GLY A 189 2.46 1.62 -7.21
N THR A 190 3.37 0.65 -7.32
CA THR A 190 4.64 0.84 -8.04
C THR A 190 4.40 1.29 -9.50
N THR A 191 3.43 0.65 -10.17
CA THR A 191 3.04 1.03 -11.54
C THR A 191 2.44 2.44 -11.59
N ALA A 192 1.60 2.80 -10.63
CA ALA A 192 1.01 4.14 -10.54
C ALA A 192 2.07 5.22 -10.36
N ALA A 193 3.04 5.02 -9.46
CA ALA A 193 4.14 5.95 -9.25
C ALA A 193 5.03 6.09 -10.49
N PHE A 194 5.36 4.98 -11.15
CA PHE A 194 6.10 4.99 -12.41
C PHE A 194 5.36 5.79 -13.49
N ARG A 195 4.04 5.57 -13.67
CA ARG A 195 3.21 6.33 -14.62
C ARG A 195 3.08 7.80 -14.26
N ALA A 196 3.15 8.15 -12.97
CA ALA A 196 3.18 9.54 -12.50
C ALA A 196 4.52 10.23 -12.77
N GLY A 197 5.56 9.51 -13.21
CA GLY A 197 6.92 10.04 -13.35
C GLY A 197 7.58 10.34 -12.01
N ILE A 198 7.15 9.65 -10.93
CA ILE A 198 7.68 9.80 -9.57
C ILE A 198 8.62 8.62 -9.28
N PRO A 199 9.88 8.87 -8.86
CA PRO A 199 10.74 7.81 -8.35
C PRO A 199 10.04 7.01 -7.24
N VAL A 200 10.15 5.67 -7.28
CA VAL A 200 9.48 4.80 -6.31
C VAL A 200 10.44 3.80 -5.69
N ILE A 201 10.41 3.71 -4.37
CA ILE A 201 11.04 2.63 -3.62
C ILE A 201 9.94 1.63 -3.24
N SER A 202 10.06 0.41 -3.74
CA SER A 202 9.14 -0.66 -3.40
C SER A 202 9.64 -1.45 -2.19
N ILE A 203 8.75 -1.67 -1.24
CA ILE A 203 9.00 -2.36 0.04
C ILE A 203 7.96 -3.48 0.17
N PRO A 204 8.12 -4.60 -0.55
CA PRO A 204 7.17 -5.70 -0.52
C PRO A 204 7.02 -6.28 0.89
N ASN A 205 5.81 -6.65 1.22
CA ASN A 205 5.49 -7.39 2.44
C ASN A 205 5.23 -8.88 2.13
N ARG A 206 4.83 -9.65 3.15
CA ARG A 206 4.58 -11.11 3.02
C ARG A 206 3.47 -11.49 2.02
N VAL A 207 2.59 -10.56 1.67
CA VAL A 207 1.52 -10.80 0.69
C VAL A 207 1.99 -10.45 -0.72
N THR A 208 2.80 -9.39 -0.86
CA THR A 208 3.21 -8.82 -2.16
C THR A 208 4.61 -9.30 -2.61
N GLU A 209 5.33 -10.10 -1.82
CA GLU A 209 6.73 -10.50 -2.07
C GLU A 209 6.96 -11.11 -3.46
N GLN A 210 5.96 -11.85 -3.98
CA GLN A 210 6.02 -12.54 -5.28
C GLN A 210 5.58 -11.66 -6.47
N ALA A 211 5.11 -10.42 -6.21
CA ALA A 211 4.64 -9.53 -7.26
C ALA A 211 5.79 -8.94 -8.10
N ASP A 212 5.46 -8.42 -9.29
CA ASP A 212 6.44 -7.80 -10.19
C ASP A 212 6.72 -6.35 -9.77
N PHE A 213 7.98 -6.09 -9.40
CA PHE A 213 8.49 -4.76 -9.06
C PHE A 213 9.52 -4.25 -10.07
N SER A 214 9.50 -4.73 -11.30
CA SER A 214 10.47 -4.33 -12.35
C SER A 214 10.45 -2.83 -12.67
N LEU A 215 9.33 -2.15 -12.40
CA LEU A 215 9.17 -0.71 -12.58
C LEU A 215 9.67 0.11 -11.37
N ALA A 216 10.06 -0.52 -10.27
CA ALA A 216 10.58 0.20 -9.11
C ALA A 216 11.93 0.85 -9.40
N THR A 217 12.12 2.09 -8.93
CA THR A 217 13.42 2.76 -8.99
C THR A 217 14.44 2.06 -8.08
N SER A 218 13.97 1.56 -6.93
CA SER A 218 14.71 0.67 -6.04
C SER A 218 13.75 -0.27 -5.31
N LYS A 219 14.24 -1.45 -4.88
CA LYS A 219 13.47 -2.40 -4.08
C LYS A 219 14.27 -2.77 -2.83
N ILE A 220 13.67 -2.58 -1.67
CA ILE A 220 14.25 -2.89 -0.36
C ILE A 220 13.29 -3.79 0.45
N ARG A 221 13.72 -4.30 1.59
CA ARG A 221 12.95 -5.28 2.38
C ARG A 221 12.13 -4.66 3.50
N SER A 222 12.53 -3.49 3.98
CA SER A 222 11.88 -2.82 5.11
C SER A 222 12.20 -1.34 5.11
N LEU A 223 11.30 -0.53 5.65
CA LEU A 223 11.54 0.90 5.90
C LEU A 223 12.73 1.13 6.86
N THR A 224 13.10 0.14 7.68
CA THR A 224 14.31 0.21 8.54
C THR A 224 15.60 0.38 7.72
N GLU A 225 15.63 -0.09 6.49
CA GLU A 225 16.80 0.05 5.61
C GLU A 225 16.99 1.48 5.08
N LEU A 226 16.03 2.37 5.30
CA LEU A 226 16.12 3.80 4.99
C LEU A 226 16.64 4.64 6.17
N LEU A 227 16.77 4.06 7.34
CA LEU A 227 17.28 4.71 8.57
C LEU A 227 18.83 4.69 8.64
#